data_0e553d0a3b0ee577034a7a4f93ff8089
#
_entry.id   0e553d0a3b0ee577034a7a4f93ff8089
#
_cell.length_a   1.000
_cell.length_b   1.000
_cell.length_c   1.000
_cell.angle_alpha   90.00
_cell.angle_beta   90.00
_cell.angle_gamma   90.00
#
_symmetry.space_group_name_H-M   'P 1'
#
loop_
_entity.id
_entity.type
_entity.pdbx_description
1 polymer ?
#
loop_
_entity_poly.entity_id
_entity_poly.type
_entity_poly.pdbx_seq_one_letter_code
_entity_poly.pdbx_strand_id
1 'polypeptide(L)'
;MTTPDILDRIAIRELIENWVVWRDAGEWELFRTVWHPDGVMMATWFQGLAHEFIAKSIESFARGARSQHFLGGLSIALNANRAVAQTKMTISARAPVDNVLCDVVCTGRFYDFLEKRDGRWGLVLRQPIYEKDRLDPVDPARVPQLDMALLARFPEGYRHLAYLQTHQGFVVKPDMPGASGPALDALYARGAAWLRGEDLR
;
A
#
# COMPACT_ATOMS: atom_id res chain seq x y z
N MET A 1 23.55 -17.68 4.16
CA MET A 1 22.81 -16.68 4.96
C MET A 1 23.50 -16.62 6.32
N THR A 2 23.99 -15.46 6.71
CA THR A 2 24.70 -15.24 7.99
C THR A 2 23.72 -14.93 9.12
N THR A 3 24.17 -14.99 10.40
CA THR A 3 23.31 -14.59 11.54
C THR A 3 22.82 -13.13 11.43
N PRO A 4 23.66 -12.13 11.06
CA PRO A 4 23.18 -10.77 10.80
C PRO A 4 22.08 -10.71 9.75
N ASP A 5 22.18 -11.45 8.63
CA ASP A 5 21.15 -11.48 7.60
C ASP A 5 19.81 -12.00 8.13
N ILE A 6 19.83 -12.97 9.04
CA ILE A 6 18.61 -13.51 9.67
C ILE A 6 17.95 -12.44 10.53
N LEU A 7 18.71 -11.74 11.38
CA LEU A 7 18.20 -10.69 12.24
C LEU A 7 17.64 -9.51 11.42
N ASP A 8 18.32 -9.12 10.35
CA ASP A 8 17.83 -8.06 9.43
C ASP A 8 16.51 -8.47 8.75
N ARG A 9 16.37 -9.71 8.32
CA ARG A 9 15.11 -10.23 7.74
C ARG A 9 13.98 -10.26 8.76
N ILE A 10 14.25 -10.60 10.01
CA ILE A 10 13.26 -10.57 11.10
C ILE A 10 12.82 -9.12 11.34
N ALA A 11 13.77 -8.18 11.46
CA ALA A 11 13.47 -6.77 11.67
C ALA A 11 12.65 -6.14 10.51
N ILE A 12 13.00 -6.48 9.26
CA ILE A 12 12.25 -6.03 8.08
C ILE A 12 10.81 -6.59 8.10
N ARG A 13 10.66 -7.89 8.44
CA ARG A 13 9.34 -8.53 8.53
C ARG A 13 8.48 -7.86 9.59
N GLU A 14 9.01 -7.68 10.80
CA GLU A 14 8.32 -7.02 11.90
C GLU A 14 7.90 -5.60 11.52
N LEU A 15 8.78 -4.82 10.88
CA LEU A 15 8.47 -3.48 10.40
C LEU A 15 7.28 -3.47 9.41
N ILE A 16 7.25 -4.42 8.46
CA ILE A 16 6.19 -4.52 7.46
C ILE A 16 4.86 -4.95 8.10
N GLU A 17 4.89 -5.88 9.05
CA GLU A 17 3.72 -6.34 9.81
C GLU A 17 3.18 -5.22 10.71
N ASN A 18 4.04 -4.50 11.42
CA ASN A 18 3.68 -3.36 12.25
C ASN A 18 3.05 -2.22 11.44
N TRP A 19 3.48 -2.00 10.19
CA TRP A 19 2.90 -0.98 9.32
C TRP A 19 1.38 -1.15 9.20
N VAL A 20 0.90 -2.36 8.92
CA VAL A 20 -0.53 -2.61 8.72
C VAL A 20 -1.30 -2.55 10.04
N VAL A 21 -0.76 -3.12 11.11
CA VAL A 21 -1.41 -3.15 12.43
C VAL A 21 -1.57 -1.74 12.99
N TRP A 22 -0.48 -0.98 13.04
CA TRP A 22 -0.52 0.36 13.64
C TRP A 22 -1.32 1.36 12.80
N ARG A 23 -1.22 1.27 11.48
CA ARG A 23 -2.00 2.10 10.58
C ARG A 23 -3.50 1.86 10.73
N ASP A 24 -3.93 0.60 10.79
CA ASP A 24 -5.35 0.25 10.84
C ASP A 24 -5.95 0.45 12.25
N ALA A 25 -5.12 0.32 13.29
CA ALA A 25 -5.50 0.62 14.67
C ALA A 25 -5.50 2.12 15.02
N GLY A 26 -4.88 2.96 14.17
CA GLY A 26 -4.73 4.39 14.46
C GLY A 26 -3.61 4.71 15.46
N GLU A 27 -2.63 3.80 15.60
CA GLU A 27 -1.46 3.96 16.47
C GLU A 27 -0.41 4.83 15.77
N TRP A 28 -0.72 6.11 15.58
CA TRP A 28 -0.01 7.02 14.69
C TRP A 28 1.44 7.26 15.09
N GLU A 29 1.74 7.35 16.38
CA GLU A 29 3.10 7.56 16.85
C GLU A 29 3.99 6.34 16.58
N LEU A 30 3.48 5.14 16.80
CA LEU A 30 4.14 3.90 16.42
C LEU A 30 4.27 3.79 14.90
N PHE A 31 3.20 4.13 14.17
CA PHE A 31 3.19 4.10 12.70
C PHE A 31 4.24 5.01 12.06
N ARG A 32 4.58 6.16 12.69
CA ARG A 32 5.67 7.04 12.22
C ARG A 32 7.01 6.33 12.24
N THR A 33 7.23 5.43 13.18
CA THR A 33 8.53 4.79 13.39
C THR A 33 8.92 3.79 12.30
N VAL A 34 7.97 3.31 11.49
CA VAL A 34 8.26 2.37 10.39
C VAL A 34 8.94 3.05 9.19
N TRP A 35 8.92 4.38 9.15
CA TRP A 35 9.48 5.16 8.05
C TRP A 35 10.83 5.78 8.41
N HIS A 36 11.63 6.05 7.38
CA HIS A 36 12.65 7.08 7.48
C HIS A 36 12.01 8.46 7.30
N PRO A 37 12.64 9.56 7.80
CA PRO A 37 12.06 10.91 7.70
C PRO A 37 11.74 11.36 6.27
N ASP A 38 12.51 10.89 5.31
CA ASP A 38 12.39 11.11 3.86
C ASP A 38 11.58 10.03 3.14
N GLY A 39 10.94 9.13 3.89
CA GLY A 39 10.14 8.03 3.35
C GLY A 39 8.97 8.53 2.49
N VAL A 40 8.64 7.76 1.43
CA VAL A 40 7.62 8.10 0.44
C VAL A 40 6.56 7.01 0.35
N MET A 41 5.30 7.41 0.36
CA MET A 41 4.15 6.55 0.10
C MET A 41 3.55 6.83 -1.27
N MET A 42 3.31 5.77 -2.05
CA MET A 42 2.70 5.82 -3.38
C MET A 42 1.36 5.06 -3.40
N ALA A 43 0.37 5.55 -2.66
CA ALA A 43 -0.99 5.00 -2.69
C ALA A 43 -1.79 5.51 -3.90
N THR A 44 -2.92 4.89 -4.21
CA THR A 44 -3.84 5.34 -5.27
C THR A 44 -4.31 6.79 -5.07
N TRP A 45 -4.59 7.18 -3.83
CA TRP A 45 -5.17 8.46 -3.44
C TRP A 45 -4.16 9.46 -2.85
N PHE A 46 -2.90 9.05 -2.69
CA PHE A 46 -1.84 9.88 -2.13
C PHE A 46 -0.47 9.44 -2.66
N GLN A 47 0.35 10.40 -3.10
CA GLN A 47 1.75 10.18 -3.45
C GLN A 47 2.57 11.33 -2.89
N GLY A 48 3.54 11.02 -2.04
CA GLY A 48 4.37 12.02 -1.36
C GLY A 48 5.02 11.50 -0.10
N LEU A 49 5.49 12.42 0.72
CA LEU A 49 6.22 12.10 1.95
C LEU A 49 5.34 11.35 2.96
N ALA A 50 5.92 10.38 3.65
CA ALA A 50 5.20 9.53 4.58
C ALA A 50 4.55 10.31 5.72
N HIS A 51 5.16 11.38 6.21
CA HIS A 51 4.57 12.21 7.27
C HIS A 51 3.29 12.93 6.80
N GLU A 52 3.22 13.35 5.53
CA GLU A 52 2.00 13.93 4.94
C GLU A 52 0.93 12.86 4.72
N PHE A 53 1.33 11.66 4.26
CA PHE A 53 0.42 10.50 4.17
C PHE A 53 -0.21 10.17 5.53
N ILE A 54 0.59 10.18 6.60
CA ILE A 54 0.12 9.93 7.96
C ILE A 54 -0.87 11.03 8.39
N ALA A 55 -0.57 12.32 8.16
CA ALA A 55 -1.47 13.41 8.48
C ALA A 55 -2.84 13.26 7.80
N LYS A 56 -2.85 12.97 6.48
CA LYS A 56 -4.09 12.71 5.73
C LYS A 56 -4.82 11.45 6.19
N SER A 57 -4.08 10.42 6.62
CA SER A 57 -4.67 9.20 7.19
C SER A 57 -5.36 9.47 8.52
N ILE A 58 -4.78 10.29 9.39
CA ILE A 58 -5.38 10.75 10.66
C ILE A 58 -6.69 11.50 10.39
N GLU A 59 -6.68 12.45 9.44
CA GLU A 59 -7.88 13.19 9.07
C GLU A 59 -9.00 12.27 8.56
N SER A 60 -8.66 11.30 7.70
CA SER A 60 -9.63 10.34 7.18
C SER A 60 -10.17 9.42 8.28
N PHE A 61 -9.31 8.97 9.17
CA PHE A 61 -9.68 8.14 10.32
C PHE A 61 -10.62 8.89 11.27
N ALA A 62 -10.36 10.16 11.53
CA ALA A 62 -11.22 11.03 12.35
C ALA A 62 -12.61 11.22 11.73
N ARG A 63 -12.73 11.21 10.41
CA ARG A 63 -14.01 11.24 9.66
C ARG A 63 -14.73 9.88 9.61
N GLY A 64 -14.18 8.85 10.24
CA GLY A 64 -14.78 7.51 10.29
C GLY A 64 -14.35 6.56 9.20
N ALA A 65 -13.45 6.94 8.30
CA ALA A 65 -12.92 6.01 7.30
C ALA A 65 -12.13 4.88 7.99
N ARG A 66 -12.44 3.65 7.60
CA ARG A 66 -11.75 2.46 8.11
C ARG A 66 -11.39 1.57 6.93
N SER A 67 -10.13 1.16 6.90
CA SER A 67 -9.66 0.11 6.01
C SER A 67 -8.86 -0.89 6.81
N GLN A 68 -8.86 -2.11 6.36
CA GLN A 68 -8.10 -3.21 6.93
C GLN A 68 -7.12 -3.72 5.90
N HIS A 69 -5.89 -3.98 6.34
CA HIS A 69 -4.86 -4.56 5.50
C HIS A 69 -4.49 -5.94 6.04
N PHE A 70 -4.56 -6.94 5.18
CA PHE A 70 -4.09 -8.29 5.49
C PHE A 70 -2.85 -8.58 4.68
N LEU A 71 -1.83 -9.14 5.34
CA LEU A 71 -0.59 -9.55 4.72
C LEU A 71 -0.54 -11.06 4.55
N GLY A 72 0.00 -11.48 3.41
CA GLY A 72 0.29 -12.89 3.10
C GLY A 72 1.78 -13.14 3.02
N GLY A 73 2.19 -13.95 2.04
CA GLY A 73 3.58 -14.32 1.83
C GLY A 73 4.49 -13.11 1.58
N LEU A 74 5.67 -13.15 2.19
CA LEU A 74 6.72 -12.12 2.10
C LEU A 74 7.98 -12.69 1.47
N SER A 75 8.55 -11.96 0.49
CA SER A 75 9.87 -12.20 -0.08
C SER A 75 10.75 -10.98 0.17
N ILE A 76 12.00 -11.21 0.62
CA ILE A 76 12.97 -10.15 0.90
C ILE A 76 14.25 -10.44 0.11
N ALA A 77 14.69 -9.48 -0.70
CA ALA A 77 16.02 -9.41 -1.26
C ALA A 77 16.84 -8.40 -0.45
N LEU A 78 17.98 -8.83 0.06
CA LEU A 78 18.84 -8.06 0.96
C LEU A 78 20.23 -7.91 0.34
N ASN A 79 20.76 -6.70 0.34
CA ASN A 79 22.15 -6.41 0.01
C ASN A 79 22.70 -5.32 0.96
N ALA A 80 23.60 -5.72 1.84
CA ALA A 80 24.18 -4.86 2.89
C ALA A 80 23.09 -4.12 3.71
N ASN A 81 23.04 -2.80 3.62
CA ASN A 81 22.09 -1.95 4.32
C ASN A 81 20.84 -1.61 3.50
N ARG A 82 20.62 -2.25 2.34
CA ARG A 82 19.45 -2.03 1.48
C ARG A 82 18.67 -3.31 1.26
N ALA A 83 17.36 -3.19 1.23
CA ALA A 83 16.47 -4.31 0.94
C ALA A 83 15.33 -3.90 0.02
N VAL A 84 14.85 -4.88 -0.73
CA VAL A 84 13.55 -4.84 -1.42
C VAL A 84 12.69 -5.95 -0.84
N ALA A 85 11.48 -5.61 -0.43
CA ALA A 85 10.52 -6.59 0.07
C ALA A 85 9.25 -6.58 -0.78
N GLN A 86 8.74 -7.75 -1.11
CA GLN A 86 7.43 -7.92 -1.73
C GLN A 86 6.53 -8.70 -0.78
N THR A 87 5.40 -8.11 -0.41
CA THR A 87 4.44 -8.72 0.51
C THR A 87 3.08 -8.80 -0.14
N LYS A 88 2.50 -9.99 -0.25
CA LYS A 88 1.09 -10.11 -0.68
C LYS A 88 0.20 -9.36 0.30
N MET A 89 -0.72 -8.54 -0.25
CA MET A 89 -1.63 -7.74 0.56
C MET A 89 -3.07 -7.83 0.06
N THR A 90 -3.98 -7.65 1.00
CA THR A 90 -5.39 -7.35 0.73
C THR A 90 -5.75 -6.07 1.45
N ILE A 91 -6.40 -5.15 0.76
CA ILE A 91 -7.03 -3.96 1.33
C ILE A 91 -8.53 -4.21 1.33
N SER A 92 -9.18 -4.07 2.48
CA SER A 92 -10.63 -4.17 2.62
C SER A 92 -11.17 -2.89 3.23
N ALA A 93 -12.23 -2.33 2.63
CA ALA A 93 -12.92 -1.16 3.14
C ALA A 93 -14.42 -1.34 3.03
N ARG A 94 -15.17 -1.00 4.08
CA ARG A 94 -16.63 -1.01 4.09
C ARG A 94 -17.17 0.41 4.08
N ALA A 95 -18.01 0.72 3.10
CA ALA A 95 -18.65 2.02 3.00
C ALA A 95 -19.93 1.97 2.15
N PRO A 96 -20.82 2.97 2.25
CA PRO A 96 -21.94 3.10 1.34
C PRO A 96 -21.45 3.44 -0.09
N VAL A 97 -22.00 2.73 -1.06
CA VAL A 97 -21.90 3.02 -2.50
C VAL A 97 -23.32 3.07 -3.04
N ASP A 98 -23.73 4.19 -3.60
CA ASP A 98 -25.11 4.41 -4.06
C ASP A 98 -26.16 3.97 -3.01
N ASN A 99 -26.01 4.41 -1.76
CA ASN A 99 -26.86 4.06 -0.61
C ASN A 99 -26.95 2.56 -0.29
N VAL A 100 -26.09 1.73 -0.86
CA VAL A 100 -25.91 0.31 -0.52
C VAL A 100 -24.61 0.14 0.23
N LEU A 101 -24.66 -0.46 1.42
CA LEU A 101 -23.44 -0.78 2.16
C LEU A 101 -22.68 -1.89 1.43
N CYS A 102 -21.44 -1.61 1.04
CA CYS A 102 -20.60 -2.52 0.26
C CYS A 102 -19.24 -2.74 0.91
N ASP A 103 -18.68 -3.92 0.69
CA ASP A 103 -17.28 -4.22 0.91
C ASP A 103 -16.52 -4.07 -0.41
N VAL A 104 -15.48 -3.25 -0.39
CA VAL A 104 -14.51 -3.18 -1.50
C VAL A 104 -13.26 -3.91 -1.05
N VAL A 105 -12.86 -4.93 -1.80
CA VAL A 105 -11.69 -5.76 -1.52
C VAL A 105 -10.74 -5.68 -2.71
N CYS A 106 -9.54 -5.15 -2.46
CA CYS A 106 -8.47 -5.04 -3.44
C CYS A 106 -7.27 -5.87 -3.01
N THR A 107 -6.75 -6.69 -3.92
CA THR A 107 -5.61 -7.56 -3.65
C THR A 107 -4.43 -7.23 -4.56
N GLY A 108 -3.24 -7.46 -4.04
CA GLY A 108 -2.01 -7.21 -4.77
C GLY A 108 -0.78 -7.44 -3.90
N ARG A 109 0.22 -6.60 -4.09
CA ARG A 109 1.47 -6.67 -3.32
C ARG A 109 1.91 -5.27 -2.91
N PHE A 110 2.48 -5.14 -1.72
CA PHE A 110 3.38 -4.05 -1.43
C PHE A 110 4.76 -4.38 -2.02
N TYR A 111 5.37 -3.38 -2.63
CA TYR A 111 6.76 -3.40 -3.07
C TYR A 111 7.50 -2.31 -2.32
N ASP A 112 8.35 -2.72 -1.40
CA ASP A 112 8.97 -1.87 -0.41
C ASP A 112 10.46 -1.74 -0.67
N PHE A 113 10.95 -0.51 -0.66
CA PHE A 113 12.37 -0.17 -0.60
C PHE A 113 12.70 0.17 0.85
N LEU A 114 13.65 -0.56 1.42
CA LEU A 114 14.05 -0.39 2.82
C LEU A 114 15.55 -0.12 2.91
N GLU A 115 15.92 0.65 3.90
CA GLU A 115 17.31 0.95 4.19
C GLU A 115 17.58 0.84 5.70
N LYS A 116 18.78 0.39 6.04
CA LYS A 116 19.28 0.37 7.41
C LYS A 116 20.16 1.59 7.63
N ARG A 117 19.69 2.55 8.43
CA ARG A 117 20.42 3.76 8.82
C ARG A 117 20.61 3.76 10.32
N ASP A 118 21.82 3.98 10.79
CA ASP A 118 22.18 4.01 12.21
C ASP A 118 21.69 2.74 12.97
N GLY A 119 21.80 1.59 12.34
CA GLY A 119 21.39 0.30 12.90
C GLY A 119 19.88 0.00 12.82
N ARG A 120 19.04 0.91 12.35
CA ARG A 120 17.57 0.77 12.26
C ARG A 120 17.11 0.63 10.81
N TRP A 121 16.33 -0.42 10.52
CA TRP A 121 15.60 -0.54 9.27
C TRP A 121 14.42 0.44 9.23
N GLY A 122 14.15 1.01 8.06
CA GLY A 122 13.01 1.87 7.82
C GLY A 122 12.59 1.85 6.35
N LEU A 123 11.32 2.15 6.10
CA LEU A 123 10.80 2.34 4.74
C LEU A 123 11.33 3.64 4.14
N VAL A 124 11.90 3.52 2.93
CA VAL A 124 12.31 4.63 2.08
C VAL A 124 11.24 4.91 1.03
N LEU A 125 10.64 3.86 0.46
CA LEU A 125 9.53 3.97 -0.47
C LEU A 125 8.63 2.73 -0.35
N ARG A 126 7.31 2.93 -0.29
CA ARG A 126 6.31 1.89 -0.50
C ARG A 126 5.52 2.17 -1.76
N GLN A 127 5.56 1.24 -2.69
CA GLN A 127 4.78 1.27 -3.94
C GLN A 127 3.87 0.04 -4.00
N PRO A 128 2.56 0.17 -3.81
CA PRO A 128 1.64 -0.94 -4.05
C PRO A 128 1.56 -1.31 -5.53
N ILE A 129 1.39 -2.60 -5.78
CA ILE A 129 1.06 -3.21 -7.06
C ILE A 129 -0.36 -3.75 -6.92
N TYR A 130 -1.30 -3.28 -7.74
CA TYR A 130 -2.70 -3.64 -7.64
C TYR A 130 -3.06 -4.68 -8.69
N GLU A 131 -3.53 -5.87 -8.27
CA GLU A 131 -3.69 -7.01 -9.18
C GLU A 131 -5.14 -7.26 -9.57
N LYS A 132 -6.05 -7.17 -8.62
CA LYS A 132 -7.50 -7.27 -8.85
C LYS A 132 -8.28 -6.72 -7.68
N ASP A 133 -9.50 -6.26 -7.96
CA ASP A 133 -10.43 -5.86 -6.92
C ASP A 133 -11.87 -6.28 -7.23
N ARG A 134 -12.74 -6.13 -6.25
CA ARG A 134 -14.18 -6.33 -6.36
C ARG A 134 -14.92 -5.44 -5.38
N LEU A 135 -16.22 -5.28 -5.64
CA LEU A 135 -17.17 -4.61 -4.77
C LEU A 135 -18.36 -5.54 -4.55
N ASP A 136 -18.62 -5.87 -3.29
CA ASP A 136 -19.68 -6.79 -2.90
C ASP A 136 -20.67 -6.05 -1.98
N PRO A 137 -21.98 -6.05 -2.26
CA PRO A 137 -22.96 -5.55 -1.31
C PRO A 137 -23.01 -6.43 -0.07
N VAL A 138 -23.09 -5.82 1.12
CA VAL A 138 -23.20 -6.56 2.39
C VAL A 138 -24.54 -7.30 2.49
N ASP A 139 -25.60 -6.66 2.00
CA ASP A 139 -26.91 -7.30 1.81
C ASP A 139 -27.00 -7.79 0.35
N PRO A 140 -26.98 -9.11 0.10
CA PRO A 140 -26.99 -9.66 -1.27
C PRO A 140 -28.29 -9.38 -2.03
N ALA A 141 -29.37 -8.96 -1.36
CA ALA A 141 -30.61 -8.54 -2.00
C ALA A 141 -30.56 -7.12 -2.58
N ARG A 142 -29.53 -6.34 -2.26
CA ARG A 142 -29.33 -4.97 -2.72
C ARG A 142 -28.21 -4.90 -3.74
N VAL A 143 -28.44 -4.17 -4.84
CA VAL A 143 -27.47 -3.98 -5.92
C VAL A 143 -27.19 -2.47 -6.08
N PRO A 144 -25.96 -1.98 -5.85
CA PRO A 144 -25.62 -0.60 -6.09
C PRO A 144 -25.64 -0.28 -7.59
N GLN A 145 -26.10 0.91 -7.96
CA GLN A 145 -26.08 1.39 -9.33
C GLN A 145 -24.77 2.14 -9.58
N LEU A 146 -23.80 1.46 -10.15
CA LEU A 146 -22.48 2.04 -10.38
C LEU A 146 -22.48 2.95 -11.62
N ASP A 147 -21.81 4.11 -11.53
CA ASP A 147 -21.43 4.90 -12.69
C ASP A 147 -20.34 4.15 -13.47
N MET A 148 -20.74 3.48 -14.55
CA MET A 148 -19.85 2.67 -15.37
C MET A 148 -18.82 3.53 -16.12
N ALA A 149 -19.13 4.80 -16.42
CA ALA A 149 -18.16 5.72 -17.04
C ALA A 149 -17.05 6.10 -16.06
N LEU A 150 -17.39 6.35 -14.79
CA LEU A 150 -16.39 6.57 -13.74
C LEU A 150 -15.55 5.31 -13.49
N LEU A 151 -16.19 4.15 -13.39
CA LEU A 151 -15.51 2.88 -13.14
C LEU A 151 -14.50 2.54 -14.26
N ALA A 152 -14.85 2.83 -15.52
CA ALA A 152 -14.00 2.59 -16.68
C ALA A 152 -12.75 3.51 -16.77
N ARG A 153 -12.68 4.57 -15.96
CA ARG A 153 -11.51 5.48 -15.91
C ARG A 153 -10.29 4.84 -15.23
N PHE A 154 -10.47 3.76 -14.49
CA PHE A 154 -9.42 3.14 -13.68
C PHE A 154 -9.10 1.73 -14.16
N PRO A 155 -7.83 1.28 -14.00
CA PRO A 155 -7.41 -0.07 -14.33
C PRO A 155 -8.16 -1.14 -13.52
N GLU A 156 -8.34 -2.33 -14.12
CA GLU A 156 -9.03 -3.46 -13.49
C GLU A 156 -8.46 -3.86 -12.12
N GLY A 157 -7.17 -3.63 -11.92
CA GLY A 157 -6.49 -4.00 -10.68
C GLY A 157 -7.01 -3.30 -9.43
N TYR A 158 -7.64 -2.12 -9.56
CA TYR A 158 -8.14 -1.33 -8.42
C TYR A 158 -9.32 -0.41 -8.76
N ARG A 159 -10.07 -0.68 -9.81
CA ARG A 159 -11.15 0.23 -10.26
C ARG A 159 -12.27 0.43 -9.23
N HIS A 160 -12.62 -0.62 -8.47
CA HIS A 160 -13.64 -0.51 -7.44
C HIS A 160 -13.13 0.22 -6.20
N LEU A 161 -11.86 0.01 -5.84
CA LEU A 161 -11.19 0.79 -4.80
C LEU A 161 -11.10 2.27 -5.19
N ALA A 162 -10.71 2.55 -6.43
CA ALA A 162 -10.64 3.91 -6.97
C ALA A 162 -12.02 4.56 -7.03
N TYR A 163 -13.04 3.81 -7.42
CA TYR A 163 -14.42 4.26 -7.44
C TYR A 163 -14.87 4.71 -6.04
N LEU A 164 -14.66 3.86 -5.02
CA LEU A 164 -14.98 4.19 -3.63
C LEU A 164 -14.23 5.44 -3.16
N GLN A 165 -12.91 5.50 -3.41
CA GLN A 165 -12.07 6.63 -3.00
C GLN A 165 -12.49 7.94 -3.68
N THR A 166 -12.89 7.90 -4.95
CA THR A 166 -13.41 9.07 -5.68
C THR A 166 -14.71 9.57 -5.04
N HIS A 167 -15.63 8.68 -4.67
CA HIS A 167 -16.86 9.05 -3.94
C HIS A 167 -16.58 9.62 -2.54
N GLN A 168 -15.46 9.25 -1.94
CA GLN A 168 -14.98 9.82 -0.67
C GLN A 168 -14.25 11.16 -0.85
N GLY A 169 -14.17 11.69 -2.08
CA GLY A 169 -13.57 12.98 -2.40
C GLY A 169 -12.07 12.96 -2.64
N PHE A 170 -11.46 11.78 -2.80
CA PHE A 170 -10.05 11.70 -3.14
C PHE A 170 -9.81 11.85 -4.65
N VAL A 171 -8.68 12.46 -5.01
CA VAL A 171 -8.14 12.43 -6.37
C VAL A 171 -7.32 11.16 -6.52
N VAL A 172 -7.78 10.24 -7.36
CA VAL A 172 -7.17 8.92 -7.51
C VAL A 172 -6.34 8.87 -8.80
N LYS A 173 -5.12 8.32 -8.70
CA LYS A 173 -4.22 8.12 -9.85
C LYS A 173 -4.65 6.90 -10.68
N PRO A 174 -4.71 7.05 -12.02
CA PRO A 174 -5.09 5.97 -12.93
C PRO A 174 -3.91 5.10 -13.41
N ASP A 175 -2.68 5.41 -13.02
CA ASP A 175 -1.44 4.86 -13.58
C ASP A 175 -0.60 4.05 -12.57
N MET A 176 -1.24 3.50 -11.53
CA MET A 176 -0.56 2.67 -10.55
C MET A 176 -0.17 1.30 -11.15
N PRO A 177 0.97 0.72 -10.72
CA PRO A 177 1.41 -0.58 -11.21
C PRO A 177 0.36 -1.68 -11.01
N GLY A 178 0.09 -2.44 -12.07
CA GLY A 178 -0.76 -3.64 -12.06
C GLY A 178 0.05 -4.94 -12.02
N ALA A 179 -0.64 -6.07 -12.27
CA ALA A 179 -0.03 -7.40 -12.28
C ALA A 179 1.03 -7.61 -13.37
N SER A 180 1.04 -6.76 -14.41
CA SER A 180 1.98 -6.79 -15.54
C SER A 180 2.06 -5.41 -16.21
N GLY A 181 3.01 -5.26 -17.11
CA GLY A 181 3.17 -4.09 -17.96
C GLY A 181 4.32 -3.16 -17.56
N PRO A 182 4.53 -2.09 -18.35
CA PRO A 182 5.73 -1.26 -18.26
C PRO A 182 5.96 -0.62 -16.87
N ALA A 183 4.89 -0.26 -16.18
CA ALA A 183 4.99 0.32 -14.83
C ALA A 183 5.55 -0.69 -13.81
N LEU A 184 5.13 -1.97 -13.89
CA LEU A 184 5.67 -3.03 -13.06
C LEU A 184 7.13 -3.33 -13.40
N ASP A 185 7.45 -3.42 -14.71
CA ASP A 185 8.81 -3.69 -15.17
C ASP A 185 9.78 -2.58 -14.71
N ALA A 186 9.37 -1.33 -14.83
CA ALA A 186 10.13 -0.17 -14.34
C ALA A 186 10.33 -0.22 -12.81
N LEU A 187 9.30 -0.60 -12.05
CA LEU A 187 9.40 -0.75 -10.60
C LEU A 187 10.40 -1.84 -10.21
N TYR A 188 10.39 -2.98 -10.91
CA TYR A 188 11.34 -4.06 -10.65
C TYR A 188 12.78 -3.66 -11.03
N ALA A 189 12.95 -2.95 -12.14
CA ALA A 189 14.26 -2.41 -12.54
C ALA A 189 14.82 -1.45 -11.47
N ARG A 190 13.96 -0.55 -10.92
CA ARG A 190 14.33 0.32 -9.79
C ARG A 190 14.71 -0.47 -8.55
N GLY A 191 13.99 -1.54 -8.23
CA GLY A 191 14.33 -2.43 -7.10
C GLY A 191 15.70 -3.09 -7.27
N ALA A 192 16.01 -3.57 -8.47
CA ALA A 192 17.31 -4.13 -8.77
C ALA A 192 18.43 -3.07 -8.69
N ALA A 193 18.20 -1.85 -9.18
CA ALA A 193 19.14 -0.72 -9.09
C ALA A 193 19.39 -0.33 -7.62
N TRP A 194 18.32 -0.22 -6.82
CA TRP A 194 18.40 0.04 -5.38
C TRP A 194 19.31 -0.94 -4.65
N LEU A 195 19.16 -2.24 -4.93
CA LEU A 195 19.99 -3.29 -4.32
C LEU A 195 21.46 -3.21 -4.77
N ARG A 196 21.76 -2.60 -5.92
CA ARG A 196 23.16 -2.35 -6.35
C ARG A 196 23.77 -1.07 -5.74
N GLY A 197 22.99 -0.31 -4.97
CA GLY A 197 23.45 0.91 -4.32
C GLY A 197 23.12 2.19 -5.07
N GLU A 198 22.29 2.12 -6.14
CA GLU A 198 21.84 3.30 -6.89
C GLU A 198 20.73 4.05 -6.13
N ASP A 199 20.62 5.35 -6.32
CA ASP A 199 19.58 6.17 -5.69
C ASP A 199 18.21 5.97 -6.34
N LEU A 200 17.13 6.19 -5.58
CA LEU A 200 15.74 6.06 -6.04
C LEU A 200 15.23 7.26 -6.88
N ARG A 201 16.13 8.07 -7.43
CA ARG A 201 15.79 9.25 -8.24
C ARG A 201 15.24 8.88 -9.61
#